data_748b534de973b204d7d0f2dcb8a7bf58
#
_entry.id   748b534de973b204d7d0f2dcb8a7bf58
#
_cell.length_a   1.000
_cell.length_b   1.000
_cell.length_c   1.000
_cell.angle_alpha   90.00
_cell.angle_beta   90.00
_cell.angle_gamma   90.00
#
_symmetry.space_group_name_H-M   'P 1'
#
loop_
_entity.id
_entity.type
_entity.pdbx_description
1 polymer ?
#
loop_
_entity_poly.entity_id
_entity_poly.type
_entity_poly.pdbx_seq_one_letter_code
_entity_poly.pdbx_strand_id
1 'polypeptide(L)'
;SLYGRRADDANGVRKIIKRAIAKGKLSYIGSKKSVREYINVSDAAKACCEILKNKYKNKHIILTGTKKIKVFDFLNRLSKILNISQKIEFRNLKFTGHYIAIPYTYKPEKGVKFAFKSASNFYEKLPQLVNEIKRN
;
A
#
# COMPACT_ATOMS: atom_id res chain seq x y z
N SER A 1 -3.73 -3.69 -0.26
CA SER A 1 -2.93 -3.44 -1.48
C SER A 1 -1.51 -3.95 -1.30
N LEU A 2 -1.01 -4.75 -2.26
CA LEU A 2 0.38 -5.20 -2.31
C LEU A 2 1.31 -4.06 -2.71
N TYR A 3 2.53 -4.03 -2.16
CA TYR A 3 3.62 -3.19 -2.61
C TYR A 3 4.96 -3.92 -2.47
N GLY A 4 5.98 -3.48 -3.19
CA GLY A 4 7.33 -4.04 -3.08
C GLY A 4 8.04 -4.15 -4.42
N ARG A 5 9.13 -4.92 -4.41
CA ARG A 5 9.96 -5.15 -5.59
C ARG A 5 9.17 -5.84 -6.71
N ARG A 6 9.53 -5.55 -7.95
CA ARG A 6 8.94 -6.14 -9.16
C ARG A 6 7.43 -5.89 -9.33
N ALA A 7 6.88 -4.88 -8.63
CA ALA A 7 5.52 -4.46 -8.92
C ALA A 7 5.44 -3.97 -10.37
N ASP A 8 4.36 -4.30 -11.06
CA ASP A 8 4.10 -3.81 -12.42
C ASP A 8 3.61 -2.35 -12.43
N ASP A 9 3.43 -1.80 -13.61
CA ASP A 9 2.94 -0.43 -13.78
C ASP A 9 1.44 -0.28 -13.47
N ALA A 10 0.70 -1.36 -13.24
CA ALA A 10 -0.67 -1.31 -12.72
C ALA A 10 -0.72 -1.04 -11.22
N ASN A 11 0.38 -1.31 -10.49
CA ASN A 11 0.44 -1.14 -9.03
C ASN A 11 0.30 0.33 -8.61
N GLY A 12 -0.65 0.61 -7.72
CA GLY A 12 -0.99 1.97 -7.29
C GLY A 12 0.17 2.72 -6.62
N VAL A 13 0.93 2.06 -5.75
CA VAL A 13 2.09 2.68 -5.07
C VAL A 13 3.18 2.99 -6.08
N ARG A 14 3.51 2.03 -6.96
CA ARG A 14 4.50 2.22 -8.03
C ARG A 14 4.11 3.37 -8.97
N LYS A 15 2.85 3.41 -9.42
CA LYS A 15 2.32 4.51 -10.26
C LYS A 15 2.51 5.89 -9.63
N ILE A 16 2.19 6.01 -8.34
CA ILE A 16 2.34 7.27 -7.61
C ILE A 16 3.82 7.69 -7.60
N ILE A 17 4.72 6.78 -7.26
CA ILE A 17 6.16 7.06 -7.18
C ILE A 17 6.72 7.41 -8.57
N LYS A 18 6.44 6.62 -9.61
CA LYS A 18 6.89 6.90 -10.99
C LYS A 18 6.43 8.29 -11.47
N ARG A 19 5.15 8.62 -11.24
CA ARG A 19 4.60 9.94 -11.62
C ARG A 19 5.26 11.08 -10.84
N ALA A 20 5.53 10.88 -9.55
CA ALA A 20 6.20 11.87 -8.74
C ALA A 20 7.64 12.13 -9.20
N ILE A 21 8.37 11.07 -9.55
CA ILE A 21 9.74 11.17 -10.11
C ILE A 21 9.71 11.89 -11.46
N ALA A 22 8.83 11.47 -12.38
CA ALA A 22 8.78 12.00 -13.73
C ALA A 22 8.30 13.45 -13.79
N LYS A 23 7.38 13.87 -12.91
CA LYS A 23 6.73 15.18 -12.97
C LYS A 23 7.22 16.18 -11.92
N GLY A 24 8.06 15.77 -10.98
CA GLY A 24 8.50 16.61 -9.85
C GLY A 24 7.36 17.12 -8.96
N LYS A 25 6.18 16.50 -9.03
CA LYS A 25 4.99 16.90 -8.26
C LYS A 25 4.12 15.69 -7.90
N LEU A 26 3.36 15.85 -6.82
CA LEU A 26 2.47 14.82 -6.30
C LEU A 26 1.03 15.07 -6.70
N SER A 27 0.39 14.02 -7.23
CA SER A 27 -1.05 14.01 -7.47
C SER A 27 -1.66 12.68 -7.04
N TYR A 28 -2.88 12.74 -6.55
CA TYR A 28 -3.64 11.57 -6.15
C TYR A 28 -5.10 11.67 -6.62
N ILE A 29 -5.59 10.60 -7.23
CA ILE A 29 -6.99 10.47 -7.59
C ILE A 29 -7.73 9.88 -6.42
N GLY A 30 -8.55 10.70 -5.74
CA GLY A 30 -9.31 10.32 -4.56
C GLY A 30 -9.26 11.37 -3.46
N SER A 31 -9.86 11.07 -2.32
CA SER A 31 -9.97 11.98 -1.20
C SER A 31 -8.66 12.09 -0.40
N LYS A 32 -8.37 13.29 0.12
CA LYS A 32 -7.34 13.52 1.13
C LYS A 32 -7.54 12.66 2.38
N LYS A 33 -8.79 12.29 2.69
CA LYS A 33 -9.15 11.44 3.83
C LYS A 33 -8.95 9.94 3.56
N SER A 34 -8.53 9.56 2.34
CA SER A 34 -8.35 8.14 1.98
C SER A 34 -7.34 7.45 2.88
N VAL A 35 -7.69 6.26 3.32
CA VAL A 35 -6.86 5.38 4.15
C VAL A 35 -6.67 4.06 3.42
N ARG A 36 -5.47 3.47 3.51
CA ARG A 36 -5.12 2.20 2.87
C ARG A 36 -4.39 1.29 3.86
N GLU A 37 -4.53 0.01 3.66
CA GLU A 37 -3.65 -1.01 4.25
C GLU A 37 -2.75 -1.56 3.15
N TYR A 38 -1.45 -1.37 3.33
CA TYR A 38 -0.44 -1.86 2.40
C TYR A 38 0.29 -3.06 3.01
N ILE A 39 0.43 -4.13 2.24
CA ILE A 39 1.18 -5.32 2.61
C ILE A 39 2.41 -5.44 1.71
N ASN A 40 3.59 -5.65 2.31
CA ASN A 40 4.79 -5.91 1.54
C ASN A 40 4.71 -7.26 0.85
N VAL A 41 5.16 -7.34 -0.40
CA VAL A 41 5.12 -8.59 -1.19
C VAL A 41 5.86 -9.75 -0.51
N SER A 42 6.98 -9.47 0.16
CA SER A 42 7.72 -10.50 0.90
C SER A 42 6.96 -11.01 2.12
N ASP A 43 6.22 -10.12 2.81
CA ASP A 43 5.39 -10.53 3.94
C ASP A 43 4.18 -11.33 3.47
N ALA A 44 3.57 -10.93 2.35
CA ALA A 44 2.50 -11.71 1.72
C ALA A 44 2.97 -13.11 1.32
N ALA A 45 4.15 -13.24 0.69
CA ALA A 45 4.72 -14.52 0.32
C ALA A 45 4.99 -15.42 1.54
N LYS A 46 5.56 -14.86 2.61
CA LYS A 46 5.75 -15.60 3.87
C LYS A 46 4.42 -16.06 4.47
N ALA A 47 3.40 -15.21 4.43
CA ALA A 47 2.06 -15.57 4.90
C ALA A 47 1.46 -16.70 4.06
N CYS A 48 1.63 -16.67 2.72
CA CYS A 48 1.19 -17.76 1.83
C CYS A 48 1.84 -19.10 2.20
N CYS A 49 3.13 -19.12 2.56
CA CYS A 49 3.78 -20.34 3.06
C CYS A 49 3.23 -20.78 4.42
N GLU A 50 2.98 -19.81 5.32
CA GLU A 50 2.50 -20.11 6.68
C GLU A 50 1.08 -20.70 6.69
N ILE A 51 0.20 -20.24 5.78
CA ILE A 51 -1.19 -20.72 5.72
C ILE A 51 -1.34 -22.16 5.21
N LEU A 52 -0.26 -22.78 4.69
CA LEU A 52 -0.27 -24.18 4.32
C LEU A 52 -0.28 -25.13 5.52
N LYS A 53 -0.04 -24.63 6.73
CA LYS A 53 -0.05 -25.41 7.97
C LYS A 53 -1.47 -25.88 8.33
N ASN A 54 -1.58 -27.05 8.94
CA ASN A 54 -2.86 -27.68 9.31
C ASN A 54 -3.81 -26.77 10.11
N LYS A 55 -3.28 -25.87 10.95
CA LYS A 55 -4.11 -24.91 11.73
C LYS A 55 -4.97 -23.97 10.87
N TYR A 56 -4.63 -23.82 9.58
CA TYR A 56 -5.37 -22.98 8.63
C TYR A 56 -6.25 -23.78 7.66
N LYS A 57 -6.22 -25.13 7.77
CA LYS A 57 -7.03 -26.01 6.90
C LYS A 57 -8.51 -25.64 6.98
N ASN A 58 -9.17 -25.57 5.82
CA ASN A 58 -10.58 -25.21 5.68
C ASN A 58 -10.99 -23.84 6.28
N LYS A 59 -10.07 -22.88 6.31
CA LYS A 59 -10.33 -21.51 6.79
C LYS A 59 -10.23 -20.49 5.66
N HIS A 60 -11.10 -19.50 5.67
CA HIS A 60 -10.96 -18.31 4.85
C HIS A 60 -9.98 -17.35 5.53
N ILE A 61 -8.85 -17.05 4.88
CA ILE A 61 -7.81 -16.21 5.43
C ILE A 61 -7.75 -14.87 4.67
N ILE A 62 -7.78 -13.78 5.42
CA ILE A 62 -7.68 -12.42 4.89
C ILE A 62 -6.27 -11.90 5.14
N LEU A 63 -5.52 -11.64 4.06
CA LEU A 63 -4.20 -11.02 4.10
C LEU A 63 -4.32 -9.52 3.83
N THR A 64 -4.01 -8.70 4.83
CA THR A 64 -3.99 -7.24 4.71
C THR A 64 -2.72 -6.67 5.32
N GLY A 65 -2.48 -5.38 5.13
CA GLY A 65 -1.45 -4.68 5.90
C GLY A 65 -1.80 -4.64 7.38
N THR A 66 -0.78 -4.50 8.21
CA THR A 66 -0.93 -4.45 9.67
C THR A 66 -1.27 -3.07 10.20
N LYS A 67 -1.05 -2.02 9.41
CA LYS A 67 -1.27 -0.63 9.78
C LYS A 67 -2.11 0.11 8.76
N LYS A 68 -3.00 0.96 9.26
CA LYS A 68 -3.75 1.93 8.44
C LYS A 68 -2.83 3.08 8.06
N ILE A 69 -2.68 3.34 6.76
CA ILE A 69 -1.86 4.41 6.20
C ILE A 69 -2.77 5.47 5.60
N LYS A 70 -2.73 6.68 6.13
CA LYS A 70 -3.38 7.83 5.49
C LYS A 70 -2.61 8.15 4.20
N VAL A 71 -3.31 8.25 3.09
CA VAL A 71 -2.70 8.54 1.79
C VAL A 71 -1.97 9.89 1.84
N PHE A 72 -2.52 10.87 2.54
CA PHE A 72 -1.88 12.17 2.74
C PHE A 72 -0.51 12.05 3.40
N ASP A 73 -0.38 11.25 4.48
CA ASP A 73 0.88 11.06 5.19
C ASP A 73 1.92 10.32 4.32
N PHE A 74 1.46 9.34 3.55
CA PHE A 74 2.30 8.66 2.56
C PHE A 74 2.88 9.65 1.54
N LEU A 75 2.04 10.50 0.95
CA LEU A 75 2.47 11.46 -0.06
C LEU A 75 3.41 12.53 0.52
N ASN A 76 3.16 13.00 1.75
CA ASN A 76 4.07 13.91 2.45
C ASN A 76 5.43 13.25 2.74
N ARG A 77 5.44 11.97 3.11
CA ARG A 77 6.72 11.26 3.29
C ARG A 77 7.45 11.08 1.97
N LEU A 78 6.72 10.77 0.91
CA LEU A 78 7.28 10.63 -0.43
C LEU A 78 7.88 11.94 -0.96
N SER A 79 7.22 13.10 -0.73
CA SER A 79 7.75 14.40 -1.13
C SER A 79 9.12 14.70 -0.48
N LYS A 80 9.26 14.37 0.80
CA LYS A 80 10.53 14.53 1.53
C LYS A 80 11.62 13.63 0.97
N ILE A 81 11.31 12.35 0.67
CA ILE A 81 12.28 11.39 0.09
C ILE A 81 12.74 11.83 -1.30
N LEU A 82 11.83 12.39 -2.09
CA LEU A 82 12.12 12.85 -3.44
C LEU A 82 12.68 14.28 -3.51
N ASN A 83 12.67 15.01 -2.40
CA ASN A 83 13.01 16.44 -2.31
C ASN A 83 12.23 17.30 -3.32
N ILE A 84 10.91 17.09 -3.36
CA ILE A 84 9.98 17.85 -4.22
C ILE A 84 8.95 18.61 -3.41
N SER A 85 8.24 19.55 -4.05
CA SER A 85 7.18 20.32 -3.39
C SER A 85 6.19 19.45 -2.63
N GLN A 86 5.84 19.85 -1.41
CA GLN A 86 4.81 19.20 -0.59
C GLN A 86 3.38 19.54 -1.02
N LYS A 87 3.21 20.38 -2.05
CA LYS A 87 1.88 20.68 -2.61
C LYS A 87 1.34 19.44 -3.31
N ILE A 88 0.34 18.81 -2.70
CA ILE A 88 -0.30 17.60 -3.22
C ILE A 88 -1.61 17.98 -3.90
N GLU A 89 -1.74 17.62 -5.16
CA GLU A 89 -2.98 17.79 -5.92
C GLU A 89 -3.90 16.59 -5.70
N PHE A 90 -5.05 16.79 -5.05
CA PHE A 90 -6.10 15.78 -4.94
C PHE A 90 -7.15 16.03 -6.01
N ARG A 91 -7.37 15.03 -6.87
CA ARG A 91 -8.36 15.09 -7.94
C ARG A 91 -9.54 14.20 -7.60
N ASN A 92 -10.71 14.81 -7.53
CA ASN A 92 -11.96 14.09 -7.33
C ASN A 92 -12.55 13.77 -8.72
N LEU A 93 -12.42 12.51 -9.15
CA LEU A 93 -13.14 12.04 -10.34
C LEU A 93 -14.51 11.51 -9.90
N LYS A 94 -15.55 11.73 -10.69
CA LYS A 94 -16.94 11.27 -10.42
C LYS A 94 -17.01 9.75 -10.16
N PHE A 95 -16.10 8.99 -10.78
CA PHE A 95 -15.96 7.56 -10.57
C PHE A 95 -14.48 7.21 -10.43
N THR A 96 -14.05 6.85 -9.24
CA THR A 96 -12.64 6.56 -8.95
C THR A 96 -12.34 5.06 -8.83
N GLY A 97 -13.35 4.23 -8.69
CA GLY A 97 -13.18 2.81 -8.33
C GLY A 97 -12.49 2.62 -6.96
N HIS A 98 -12.26 3.70 -6.22
CA HIS A 98 -11.54 3.66 -4.94
C HIS A 98 -12.46 4.01 -3.77
N TYR A 99 -12.41 3.18 -2.76
CA TYR A 99 -13.07 3.45 -1.48
C TYR A 99 -12.28 4.49 -0.65
N ILE A 100 -12.99 5.32 0.12
CA ILE A 100 -12.40 6.30 1.04
C ILE A 100 -11.91 5.59 2.30
N ALA A 101 -12.74 4.74 2.87
CA ALA A 101 -12.41 3.91 4.03
C ALA A 101 -11.86 2.55 3.62
N ILE A 102 -11.26 1.82 4.55
CA ILE A 102 -10.74 0.48 4.31
C ILE A 102 -11.90 -0.52 4.39
N PRO A 103 -12.19 -1.31 3.34
CA PRO A 103 -13.30 -2.25 3.37
C PRO A 103 -13.13 -3.36 4.42
N TYR A 104 -11.90 -3.67 4.84
CA TYR A 104 -11.59 -4.73 5.82
C TYR A 104 -11.51 -4.24 7.26
N THR A 105 -12.10 -3.10 7.58
CA THR A 105 -12.21 -2.63 8.97
C THR A 105 -13.32 -3.33 9.75
N TYR A 106 -14.27 -3.94 9.07
CA TYR A 106 -15.31 -4.77 9.69
C TYR A 106 -14.75 -6.11 10.15
N LYS A 107 -15.40 -6.72 11.14
CA LYS A 107 -15.13 -8.09 11.54
C LYS A 107 -15.79 -9.02 10.51
N PRO A 108 -15.05 -9.83 9.74
CA PRO A 108 -15.66 -10.69 8.75
C PRO A 108 -16.50 -11.78 9.46
N GLU A 109 -17.66 -12.05 8.93
CA GLU A 109 -18.55 -13.10 9.42
C GLU A 109 -17.93 -14.49 9.21
N LYS A 110 -17.32 -14.68 8.03
CA LYS A 110 -16.60 -15.90 7.65
C LYS A 110 -15.18 -15.54 7.25
N GLY A 111 -14.25 -15.71 8.13
CA GLY A 111 -12.85 -15.45 7.80
C GLY A 111 -12.04 -14.93 8.98
N VAL A 112 -10.74 -15.16 8.90
CA VAL A 112 -9.79 -14.75 9.94
C VAL A 112 -8.73 -13.87 9.31
N LYS A 113 -8.48 -12.70 9.89
CA LYS A 113 -7.32 -11.90 9.50
C LYS A 113 -6.04 -12.62 9.90
N PHE A 114 -5.10 -12.72 8.97
CA PHE A 114 -3.79 -13.29 9.25
C PHE A 114 -3.02 -12.41 10.23
N ALA A 115 -2.57 -13.01 11.33
CA ALA A 115 -1.74 -12.34 12.33
C ALA A 115 -0.27 -12.53 12.01
N PHE A 116 0.41 -11.45 11.61
CA PHE A 116 1.86 -11.46 11.37
C PHE A 116 2.61 -11.43 12.71
N LYS A 117 3.61 -12.29 12.87
CA LYS A 117 4.55 -12.21 14.00
C LYS A 117 5.44 -10.96 13.87
N SER A 118 5.89 -10.66 12.67
CA SER A 118 6.55 -9.42 12.31
C SER A 118 6.13 -9.03 10.90
N ALA A 119 5.92 -7.76 10.65
CA ALA A 119 5.56 -7.22 9.35
C ALA A 119 6.43 -6.03 9.01
N SER A 120 6.74 -5.88 7.74
CA SER A 120 7.50 -4.74 7.23
C SER A 120 6.77 -3.43 7.48
N ASN A 121 7.49 -2.43 7.99
CA ASN A 121 6.97 -1.09 8.10
C ASN A 121 6.98 -0.42 6.72
N PHE A 122 5.83 0.05 6.27
CA PHE A 122 5.66 0.70 4.97
C PHE A 122 6.61 1.89 4.79
N TYR A 123 6.71 2.76 5.79
CA TYR A 123 7.52 3.97 5.71
C TYR A 123 9.03 3.69 5.72
N GLU A 124 9.47 2.64 6.39
CA GLU A 124 10.89 2.20 6.38
C GLU A 124 11.29 1.58 5.04
N LYS A 125 10.35 0.91 4.36
CA LYS A 125 10.58 0.31 3.04
C LYS A 125 10.46 1.30 1.88
N LEU A 126 9.82 2.45 2.10
CA LEU A 126 9.55 3.42 1.05
C LEU A 126 10.82 3.98 0.36
N PRO A 127 11.92 4.34 1.06
CA PRO A 127 13.15 4.80 0.40
C PRO A 127 13.76 3.73 -0.52
N GLN A 128 13.78 2.48 -0.10
CA GLN A 128 14.29 1.37 -0.91
C GLN A 128 13.47 1.20 -2.20
N LEU A 129 12.14 1.29 -2.10
CA LEU A 129 11.25 1.20 -3.25
C LEU A 129 11.43 2.37 -4.22
N VAL A 130 11.60 3.60 -3.70
CA VAL A 130 11.90 4.78 -4.52
C VAL A 130 13.21 4.60 -5.28
N ASN A 131 14.26 4.13 -4.62
CA ASN A 131 15.57 3.90 -5.25
C ASN A 131 15.50 2.81 -6.33
N GLU A 132 14.75 1.74 -6.11
CA GLU A 132 14.51 0.72 -7.14
C GLU A 132 13.82 1.29 -8.38
N ILE A 133 12.78 2.10 -8.17
CA ILE A 133 12.02 2.69 -9.28
C ILE A 133 12.84 3.73 -10.06
N LYS A 134 13.78 4.43 -9.41
CA LYS A 134 14.69 5.37 -10.08
C LYS A 134 15.72 4.68 -10.97
N ARG A 135 16.07 3.42 -10.68
CA ARG A 135 17.08 2.65 -11.42
C ARG A 135 16.50 1.92 -12.65
N ASN A 136 15.18 1.78 -12.69
CA ASN A 136 14.44 1.13 -13.78
C ASN A 136 13.69 2.16 -14.65
#